data_1e2617b390aa009b5393239561b3e525
#
_entry.id   1e2617b390aa009b5393239561b3e525
#
_cell.length_a   1.000
_cell.length_b   1.000
_cell.length_c   1.000
_cell.angle_alpha   90.00
_cell.angle_beta   90.00
_cell.angle_gamma   90.00
#
_symmetry.space_group_name_H-M   'P 1'
#
loop_
_entity.id
_entity.type
_entity.pdbx_description
1 polymer ?
#
loop_
_entity_poly.entity_id
_entity_poly.type
_entity_poly.pdbx_seq_one_letter_code
_entity_poly.pdbx_strand_id
1 'polypeptide(L)'
;VAYPHVQMVRIECDLVGAILIETYLLQTMNFHSLIATKATRVTGLNTHTPRSVMEFGTRRAQGESAGNDGAYAAVLGGCIGTANCLAEMKFGAEVKAVGTVAHSFIEFFPTEFDAFKAFADTYPDSVSLLLDTYNIMESGLPNLIKLDDYLIEKYPNDPNRRVKSARIDSGDLARGSKRLRKALDAAGKPYIKLVASNGLDEKKIANMELYEHAHFEIG
;
A
#
# COMPACT_ATOMS: atom_id res chain seq x y z
N VAL A 1 -9.83 6.43 -21.28
CA VAL A 1 -8.55 6.34 -22.03
C VAL A 1 -8.42 7.58 -22.90
N ALA A 2 -7.27 8.28 -22.80
CA ALA A 2 -6.95 9.40 -23.67
C ALA A 2 -6.19 8.91 -24.91
N TYR A 3 -6.53 9.40 -26.07
CA TYR A 3 -5.85 9.08 -27.33
C TYR A 3 -5.07 10.28 -27.85
N PRO A 4 -3.93 10.11 -28.52
CA PRO A 4 -3.20 11.17 -29.18
C PRO A 4 -4.11 11.95 -30.14
N HIS A 5 -3.98 13.27 -30.14
CA HIS A 5 -4.72 14.19 -31.01
C HIS A 5 -6.24 14.23 -30.82
N VAL A 6 -6.75 13.60 -29.74
CA VAL A 6 -8.16 13.71 -29.35
C VAL A 6 -8.29 14.70 -28.19
N GLN A 7 -9.25 15.61 -28.33
CA GLN A 7 -9.54 16.63 -27.33
C GLN A 7 -10.03 15.96 -26.02
N MET A 8 -9.35 16.22 -24.91
CA MET A 8 -9.74 15.72 -23.58
C MET A 8 -10.69 16.67 -22.88
N VAL A 9 -10.47 17.98 -23.02
CA VAL A 9 -11.29 19.04 -22.40
C VAL A 9 -11.46 20.18 -23.40
N ARG A 10 -12.65 20.77 -23.42
CA ARG A 10 -12.97 21.99 -24.13
C ARG A 10 -13.49 23.03 -23.15
N ILE A 11 -12.96 24.24 -23.21
CA ILE A 11 -13.36 25.35 -22.37
C ILE A 11 -13.84 26.49 -23.28
N GLU A 12 -15.00 27.02 -22.96
CA GLU A 12 -15.61 28.17 -23.66
C GLU A 12 -15.79 29.29 -22.64
N CYS A 13 -14.99 30.34 -22.74
CA CYS A 13 -15.07 31.50 -21.89
C CYS A 13 -14.49 32.73 -22.64
N ASP A 14 -14.48 33.91 -22.01
CA ASP A 14 -13.78 35.07 -22.53
C ASP A 14 -12.26 34.81 -22.61
N LEU A 15 -11.58 35.61 -23.45
CA LEU A 15 -10.14 35.42 -23.70
C LEU A 15 -9.31 35.59 -22.45
N VAL A 16 -9.63 36.54 -21.58
CA VAL A 16 -8.87 36.82 -20.36
C VAL A 16 -9.00 35.63 -19.41
N GLY A 17 -10.21 35.12 -19.20
CA GLY A 17 -10.49 33.94 -18.41
C GLY A 17 -9.75 32.72 -18.94
N ALA A 18 -9.75 32.47 -20.24
CA ALA A 18 -9.05 31.37 -20.89
C ALA A 18 -7.55 31.42 -20.62
N ILE A 19 -6.91 32.57 -20.78
CA ILE A 19 -5.46 32.74 -20.54
C ILE A 19 -5.09 32.53 -19.06
N LEU A 20 -5.91 33.02 -18.13
CA LEU A 20 -5.66 32.92 -16.71
C LEU A 20 -5.71 31.47 -16.21
N ILE A 21 -6.63 30.66 -16.72
CA ILE A 21 -6.79 29.28 -16.23
C ILE A 21 -5.93 28.25 -16.97
N GLU A 22 -5.43 28.57 -18.17
CA GLU A 22 -4.74 27.62 -19.06
C GLU A 22 -3.61 26.87 -18.35
N THR A 23 -2.65 27.61 -17.80
CA THR A 23 -1.47 27.00 -17.17
C THR A 23 -1.85 26.13 -15.98
N TYR A 24 -2.76 26.60 -15.12
CA TYR A 24 -3.23 25.84 -13.96
C TYR A 24 -3.94 24.56 -14.37
N LEU A 25 -4.82 24.65 -15.36
CA LEU A 25 -5.56 23.51 -15.87
C LEU A 25 -4.64 22.45 -16.49
N LEU A 26 -3.71 22.88 -17.34
CA LEU A 26 -2.75 21.99 -17.99
C LEU A 26 -1.88 21.27 -16.96
N GLN A 27 -1.34 22.00 -15.97
CA GLN A 27 -0.56 21.41 -14.88
C GLN A 27 -1.35 20.36 -14.10
N THR A 28 -2.56 20.71 -13.67
CA THR A 28 -3.43 19.84 -12.87
C THR A 28 -3.79 18.58 -13.64
N MET A 29 -4.26 18.72 -14.86
CA MET A 29 -4.64 17.57 -15.69
C MET A 29 -3.45 16.67 -16.01
N ASN A 30 -2.29 17.26 -16.33
CA ASN A 30 -1.07 16.50 -16.63
C ASN A 30 -0.64 15.67 -15.43
N PHE A 31 -0.51 16.28 -14.27
CA PHE A 31 -0.06 15.60 -13.06
C PHE A 31 -1.00 14.47 -12.66
N HIS A 32 -2.29 14.76 -12.52
CA HIS A 32 -3.27 13.75 -12.07
C HIS A 32 -3.40 12.60 -13.08
N SER A 33 -3.45 12.89 -14.39
CA SER A 33 -3.58 11.82 -15.39
C SER A 33 -2.34 10.95 -15.49
N LEU A 34 -1.14 11.48 -15.31
CA LEU A 34 0.09 10.70 -15.28
C LEU A 34 0.15 9.77 -14.06
N ILE A 35 -0.16 10.28 -12.87
CA ILE A 35 -0.18 9.47 -11.64
C ILE A 35 -1.27 8.39 -11.71
N ALA A 36 -2.50 8.76 -12.09
CA ALA A 36 -3.58 7.80 -12.23
C ALA A 36 -3.28 6.72 -13.28
N THR A 37 -2.67 7.09 -14.42
CA THR A 37 -2.23 6.12 -15.43
C THR A 37 -1.18 5.16 -14.88
N LYS A 38 -0.20 5.67 -14.13
CA LYS A 38 0.81 4.83 -13.48
C LYS A 38 0.19 3.90 -12.46
N ALA A 39 -0.69 4.42 -11.61
CA ALA A 39 -1.44 3.63 -10.64
C ALA A 39 -2.26 2.52 -11.31
N THR A 40 -3.00 2.83 -12.38
CA THR A 40 -3.79 1.85 -13.14
C THR A 40 -2.92 0.70 -13.69
N ARG A 41 -1.70 0.97 -14.12
CA ARG A 41 -0.76 -0.07 -14.57
C ARG A 41 -0.29 -0.97 -13.41
N VAL A 42 0.01 -0.37 -12.27
CA VAL A 42 0.45 -1.09 -11.06
C VAL A 42 -0.69 -1.90 -10.46
N THR A 43 -1.88 -1.33 -10.35
CA THR A 43 -3.07 -2.02 -9.82
C THR A 43 -3.61 -3.08 -10.76
N GLY A 44 -3.31 -2.98 -12.06
CA GLY A 44 -3.93 -3.83 -13.06
C GLY A 44 -5.44 -3.63 -13.15
N LEU A 45 -5.96 -2.42 -12.85
CA LEU A 45 -7.39 -2.12 -12.80
C LEU A 45 -8.14 -2.51 -14.08
N ASN A 46 -7.47 -2.41 -15.23
CA ASN A 46 -8.03 -2.75 -16.54
C ASN A 46 -7.71 -4.20 -16.97
N THR A 47 -7.25 -5.05 -16.08
CA THR A 47 -6.95 -6.46 -16.33
C THR A 47 -7.99 -7.38 -15.69
N HIS A 48 -7.95 -8.66 -16.01
CA HIS A 48 -8.81 -9.66 -15.39
C HIS A 48 -8.43 -9.98 -13.94
N THR A 49 -7.27 -9.54 -13.48
CA THR A 49 -6.72 -9.79 -12.13
C THR A 49 -6.24 -8.49 -11.48
N PRO A 50 -7.16 -7.61 -11.06
CA PRO A 50 -6.77 -6.40 -10.34
C PRO A 50 -6.11 -6.75 -9.00
N ARG A 51 -5.11 -5.95 -8.62
CA ARG A 51 -4.33 -6.13 -7.39
C ARG A 51 -4.76 -5.11 -6.34
N SER A 52 -4.72 -5.51 -5.08
CA SER A 52 -4.81 -4.57 -3.96
C SER A 52 -3.49 -3.81 -3.83
N VAL A 53 -3.49 -2.53 -4.15
CA VAL A 53 -2.31 -1.65 -4.08
C VAL A 53 -2.60 -0.49 -3.14
N MET A 54 -1.68 -0.25 -2.20
CA MET A 54 -1.69 0.90 -1.30
C MET A 54 -0.65 1.92 -1.77
N GLU A 55 -1.00 3.19 -1.83
CA GLU A 55 -0.09 4.27 -2.19
C GLU A 55 0.76 4.67 -0.97
N PHE A 56 2.09 4.52 -1.03
CA PHE A 56 3.05 4.85 0.03
C PHE A 56 4.12 5.85 -0.43
N GLY A 57 3.86 6.61 -1.48
CA GLY A 57 4.84 7.47 -2.15
C GLY A 57 4.93 8.91 -1.64
N THR A 58 4.06 9.38 -0.74
CA THR A 58 3.99 10.77 -0.30
C THR A 58 5.35 11.33 0.11
N ARG A 59 6.17 10.58 0.85
CA ARG A 59 7.53 11.01 1.27
C ARG A 59 8.51 11.24 0.11
N ARG A 60 8.15 10.84 -1.10
CA ARG A 60 8.97 10.98 -2.33
C ARG A 60 8.38 12.00 -3.31
N ALA A 61 7.28 12.65 -2.95
CA ALA A 61 6.64 13.68 -3.76
C ALA A 61 7.43 15.01 -3.70
N GLN A 62 7.24 15.84 -4.73
CA GLN A 62 7.86 17.16 -4.84
C GLN A 62 7.01 18.22 -4.11
N GLY A 63 6.90 18.10 -2.80
CA GLY A 63 6.15 18.98 -1.93
C GLY A 63 4.79 18.44 -1.50
N GLU A 64 4.18 19.13 -0.54
CA GLU A 64 2.94 18.68 0.11
C GLU A 64 1.78 18.54 -0.86
N SER A 65 1.56 19.56 -1.71
CA SER A 65 0.46 19.53 -2.69
C SER A 65 0.61 18.34 -3.65
N ALA A 66 1.83 18.08 -4.15
CA ALA A 66 2.10 16.95 -5.01
C ALA A 66 1.87 15.60 -4.29
N GLY A 67 2.17 15.52 -2.99
CA GLY A 67 1.86 14.35 -2.17
C GLY A 67 0.37 14.10 -2.03
N ASN A 68 -0.40 15.13 -1.73
CA ASN A 68 -1.85 15.04 -1.56
C ASN A 68 -2.57 14.72 -2.88
N ASP A 69 -2.25 15.49 -3.91
CA ASP A 69 -2.88 15.34 -5.22
C ASP A 69 -2.46 14.00 -5.90
N GLY A 70 -1.22 13.56 -5.66
CA GLY A 70 -0.73 12.26 -6.08
C GLY A 70 -1.45 11.10 -5.41
N ALA A 71 -1.71 11.17 -4.10
CA ALA A 71 -2.50 10.19 -3.37
C ALA A 71 -3.93 10.07 -3.92
N TYR A 72 -4.59 11.20 -4.15
CA TYR A 72 -5.91 11.25 -4.78
C TYR A 72 -5.91 10.62 -6.18
N ALA A 73 -4.97 11.02 -7.03
CA ALA A 73 -4.85 10.48 -8.38
C ALA A 73 -4.55 8.97 -8.39
N ALA A 74 -3.76 8.48 -7.43
CA ALA A 74 -3.48 7.05 -7.29
C ALA A 74 -4.73 6.25 -6.90
N VAL A 75 -5.58 6.78 -6.03
CA VAL A 75 -6.88 6.16 -5.69
C VAL A 75 -7.80 6.12 -6.91
N LEU A 76 -7.89 7.20 -7.69
CA LEU A 76 -8.60 7.20 -8.97
C LEU A 76 -8.04 6.15 -9.95
N GLY A 77 -6.75 5.86 -9.89
CA GLY A 77 -6.06 4.82 -10.65
C GLY A 77 -6.22 3.40 -10.08
N GLY A 78 -7.05 3.22 -9.04
CA GLY A 78 -7.41 1.92 -8.47
C GLY A 78 -6.64 1.51 -7.21
N CYS A 79 -5.83 2.39 -6.62
CA CYS A 79 -5.27 2.12 -5.29
C CYS A 79 -6.38 2.07 -4.24
N ILE A 80 -6.27 1.14 -3.29
CA ILE A 80 -7.29 0.93 -2.24
C ILE A 80 -7.18 1.92 -1.07
N GLY A 81 -6.13 2.72 -1.04
CA GLY A 81 -5.87 3.75 -0.04
C GLY A 81 -4.46 4.32 -0.14
N THR A 82 -4.14 5.22 0.76
CA THR A 82 -2.85 5.92 0.84
C THR A 82 -2.33 6.00 2.27
N ALA A 83 -1.01 6.08 2.46
CA ALA A 83 -0.43 6.40 3.76
C ALA A 83 -0.51 7.89 4.12
N ASN A 84 -1.14 8.71 3.29
CA ASN A 84 -1.25 10.14 3.47
C ASN A 84 -2.57 10.52 4.16
N CYS A 85 -2.54 10.69 5.48
CA CYS A 85 -3.71 11.08 6.27
C CYS A 85 -4.26 12.46 5.86
N LEU A 86 -3.41 13.39 5.42
CA LEU A 86 -3.85 14.71 4.97
C LEU A 86 -4.66 14.65 3.68
N ALA A 87 -4.33 13.69 2.79
CA ALA A 87 -5.12 13.45 1.60
C ALA A 87 -6.55 12.96 1.93
N GLU A 88 -6.71 12.07 2.93
CA GLU A 88 -8.03 11.65 3.43
C GLU A 88 -8.80 12.86 3.99
N MET A 89 -8.16 13.71 4.78
CA MET A 89 -8.79 14.92 5.33
C MET A 89 -9.22 15.91 4.23
N LYS A 90 -8.41 16.03 3.16
CA LYS A 90 -8.65 16.98 2.07
C LYS A 90 -9.73 16.48 1.08
N PHE A 91 -9.71 15.21 0.74
CA PHE A 91 -10.55 14.62 -0.33
C PHE A 91 -11.69 13.75 0.19
N GLY A 92 -11.77 13.53 1.51
CA GLY A 92 -12.84 12.76 2.14
C GLY A 92 -12.68 11.24 2.04
N ALA A 93 -13.75 10.53 2.39
CA ALA A 93 -13.75 9.08 2.58
C ALA A 93 -13.39 8.24 1.33
N GLU A 94 -13.39 8.83 0.13
CA GLU A 94 -12.96 8.17 -1.10
C GLU A 94 -11.44 7.90 -1.09
N VAL A 95 -10.67 8.72 -0.37
CA VAL A 95 -9.22 8.59 -0.22
C VAL A 95 -8.92 8.07 1.19
N LYS A 96 -9.07 6.79 1.39
CA LYS A 96 -8.91 6.15 2.69
C LYS A 96 -7.44 6.12 3.13
N ALA A 97 -7.16 6.61 4.35
CA ALA A 97 -5.85 6.42 4.98
C ALA A 97 -5.64 4.96 5.39
N VAL A 98 -4.53 4.39 4.96
CA VAL A 98 -4.12 3.01 5.27
C VAL A 98 -2.64 2.99 5.62
N GLY A 99 -2.22 2.01 6.41
CA GLY A 99 -0.81 1.92 6.79
C GLY A 99 -0.47 0.62 7.50
N THR A 100 0.81 0.49 7.78
CA THR A 100 1.38 -0.61 8.55
C THR A 100 2.38 -0.03 9.55
N VAL A 101 2.93 -0.87 10.41
CA VAL A 101 4.01 -0.47 11.33
C VAL A 101 5.28 -0.08 10.55
N ALA A 102 6.05 0.88 11.06
CA ALA A 102 7.33 1.32 10.50
C ALA A 102 8.52 0.68 11.23
N HIS A 103 9.70 0.57 10.57
CA HIS A 103 10.94 0.07 11.18
C HIS A 103 11.29 0.85 12.45
N SER A 104 11.29 2.19 12.39
CA SER A 104 11.59 3.06 13.54
C SER A 104 10.65 2.85 14.73
N PHE A 105 9.39 2.47 14.50
CA PHE A 105 8.48 2.11 15.57
C PHE A 105 8.94 0.81 16.26
N ILE A 106 9.34 -0.20 15.46
CA ILE A 106 9.80 -1.48 15.99
C ILE A 106 11.09 -1.30 16.80
N GLU A 107 12.04 -0.52 16.28
CA GLU A 107 13.32 -0.22 16.93
C GLU A 107 13.20 0.60 18.21
N PHE A 108 12.08 1.30 18.42
CA PHE A 108 11.81 2.05 19.65
C PHE A 108 11.55 1.15 20.86
N PHE A 109 11.10 -0.08 20.66
CA PHE A 109 10.75 -1.02 21.74
C PHE A 109 11.94 -1.90 22.12
N PRO A 110 11.99 -2.38 23.37
CA PRO A 110 13.04 -3.30 23.81
C PRO A 110 13.11 -4.61 23.01
N THR A 111 11.96 -5.12 22.55
CA THR A 111 11.87 -6.29 21.68
C THR A 111 10.89 -6.07 20.54
N GLU A 112 11.10 -6.77 19.42
CA GLU A 112 10.19 -6.74 18.28
C GLU A 112 8.77 -7.23 18.65
N PHE A 113 8.69 -8.22 19.55
CA PHE A 113 7.40 -8.70 20.05
C PHE A 113 6.62 -7.62 20.82
N ASP A 114 7.30 -6.83 21.67
CA ASP A 114 6.65 -5.74 22.41
C ASP A 114 6.11 -4.66 21.45
N ALA A 115 6.86 -4.34 20.39
CA ALA A 115 6.40 -3.45 19.34
C ALA A 115 5.15 -3.99 18.62
N PHE A 116 5.17 -5.25 18.23
CA PHE A 116 4.03 -5.90 17.55
C PHE A 116 2.80 -5.92 18.45
N LYS A 117 2.98 -6.23 19.73
CA LYS A 117 1.91 -6.23 20.73
C LYS A 117 1.33 -4.83 20.94
N ALA A 118 2.17 -3.81 21.09
CA ALA A 118 1.73 -2.42 21.25
C ALA A 118 0.94 -1.93 20.03
N PHE A 119 1.38 -2.31 18.82
CA PHE A 119 0.66 -1.99 17.58
C PHE A 119 -0.72 -2.69 17.53
N ALA A 120 -0.78 -3.99 17.88
CA ALA A 120 -2.03 -4.73 17.90
C ALA A 120 -3.01 -4.25 18.98
N ASP A 121 -2.51 -3.81 20.14
CA ASP A 121 -3.36 -3.22 21.19
C ASP A 121 -3.96 -1.86 20.76
N THR A 122 -3.23 -1.09 19.92
CA THR A 122 -3.68 0.21 19.40
C THR A 122 -4.62 0.08 18.20
N TYR A 123 -4.32 -0.86 17.28
CA TYR A 123 -5.07 -1.07 16.03
C TYR A 123 -5.56 -2.52 15.91
N PRO A 124 -6.46 -2.97 16.79
CA PRO A 124 -6.82 -4.39 16.91
C PRO A 124 -7.49 -4.97 15.66
N ASP A 125 -8.16 -4.13 14.87
CA ASP A 125 -8.92 -4.57 13.68
C ASP A 125 -8.08 -4.55 12.39
N SER A 126 -6.84 -4.00 12.43
CA SER A 126 -5.99 -3.82 11.26
C SER A 126 -4.51 -4.14 11.52
N VAL A 127 -4.25 -5.25 12.22
CA VAL A 127 -2.89 -5.67 12.58
C VAL A 127 -2.12 -6.12 11.34
N SER A 128 -1.32 -5.21 10.78
CA SER A 128 -0.41 -5.45 9.66
C SER A 128 1.03 -5.20 10.11
N LEU A 129 1.86 -6.24 10.11
CA LEU A 129 3.19 -6.23 10.72
C LEU A 129 4.31 -6.23 9.69
N LEU A 130 5.34 -5.44 9.94
CA LEU A 130 6.56 -5.36 9.15
C LEU A 130 7.60 -6.32 9.73
N LEU A 131 8.10 -7.27 8.92
CA LEU A 131 8.87 -8.40 9.42
C LEU A 131 10.38 -8.31 9.19
N ASP A 132 10.84 -7.35 8.40
CA ASP A 132 12.23 -7.25 7.96
C ASP A 132 13.03 -6.16 8.67
N THR A 133 12.58 -5.72 9.85
CA THR A 133 13.36 -4.79 10.67
C THR A 133 14.69 -5.42 11.09
N TYR A 134 14.67 -6.70 11.45
CA TYR A 134 15.86 -7.47 11.78
C TYR A 134 16.02 -8.65 10.79
N ASN A 135 15.51 -9.81 11.13
CA ASN A 135 15.54 -11.00 10.27
C ASN A 135 14.14 -11.59 10.14
N ILE A 136 13.64 -11.66 8.91
CA ILE A 136 12.28 -12.13 8.63
C ILE A 136 12.02 -13.51 9.24
N MET A 137 12.93 -14.47 9.03
CA MET A 137 12.69 -15.87 9.40
C MET A 137 13.09 -16.20 10.83
N GLU A 138 14.07 -15.48 11.39
CA GLU A 138 14.62 -15.77 12.72
C GLU A 138 13.99 -14.91 13.83
N SER A 139 13.41 -13.76 13.47
CA SER A 139 12.79 -12.80 14.39
C SER A 139 11.37 -12.44 13.99
N GLY A 140 11.15 -11.79 12.85
CA GLY A 140 9.86 -11.25 12.43
C GLY A 140 8.75 -12.29 12.40
N LEU A 141 8.96 -13.40 11.69
CA LEU A 141 7.97 -14.48 11.58
C LEU A 141 7.68 -15.17 12.91
N PRO A 142 8.67 -15.59 13.73
CA PRO A 142 8.39 -16.16 15.04
C PRO A 142 7.60 -15.22 15.96
N ASN A 143 7.94 -13.93 16.00
CA ASN A 143 7.23 -12.93 16.79
C ASN A 143 5.80 -12.67 16.27
N LEU A 144 5.60 -12.68 14.95
CA LEU A 144 4.27 -12.60 14.35
C LEU A 144 3.40 -13.79 14.75
N ILE A 145 3.90 -15.02 14.63
CA ILE A 145 3.16 -16.23 15.01
C ILE A 145 2.81 -16.19 16.50
N LYS A 146 3.78 -15.86 17.35
CA LYS A 146 3.58 -15.71 18.80
C LYS A 146 2.50 -14.67 19.12
N LEU A 147 2.49 -13.52 18.42
CA LEU A 147 1.46 -12.51 18.61
C LEU A 147 0.08 -13.01 18.17
N ASP A 148 0.00 -13.65 17.01
CA ASP A 148 -1.27 -14.16 16.50
C ASP A 148 -1.85 -15.24 17.43
N ASP A 149 -1.03 -16.15 17.96
CA ASP A 149 -1.45 -17.13 18.96
C ASP A 149 -1.95 -16.45 20.25
N TYR A 150 -1.23 -15.44 20.73
CA TYR A 150 -1.67 -14.63 21.87
C TYR A 150 -3.02 -13.94 21.62
N LEU A 151 -3.25 -13.40 20.41
CA LEU A 151 -4.51 -12.75 20.06
C LEU A 151 -5.66 -13.77 19.96
N ILE A 152 -5.39 -14.98 19.44
CA ILE A 152 -6.35 -16.08 19.38
C ILE A 152 -6.80 -16.50 20.79
N GLU A 153 -5.84 -16.65 21.71
CA GLU A 153 -6.11 -17.03 23.10
C GLU A 153 -6.87 -15.93 23.83
N LYS A 154 -6.47 -14.67 23.64
CA LYS A 154 -7.09 -13.51 24.29
C LYS A 154 -8.49 -13.21 23.78
N TYR A 155 -8.74 -13.45 22.49
CA TYR A 155 -10.00 -13.14 21.81
C TYR A 155 -10.56 -14.34 21.01
N PRO A 156 -10.90 -15.46 21.69
CA PRO A 156 -11.24 -16.72 21.00
C PRO A 156 -12.47 -16.62 20.11
N ASN A 157 -13.40 -15.74 20.45
CA ASN A 157 -14.68 -15.57 19.74
C ASN A 157 -14.70 -14.38 18.76
N ASP A 158 -13.56 -13.70 18.57
CA ASP A 158 -13.47 -12.54 17.67
C ASP A 158 -12.40 -12.78 16.59
N PRO A 159 -12.78 -13.31 15.42
CA PRO A 159 -11.85 -13.55 14.32
C PRO A 159 -11.28 -12.27 13.70
N ASN A 160 -11.86 -11.10 14.02
CA ASN A 160 -11.34 -9.83 13.52
C ASN A 160 -10.10 -9.37 14.28
N ARG A 161 -9.91 -9.83 15.51
CA ARG A 161 -8.73 -9.51 16.34
C ARG A 161 -7.61 -10.52 16.13
N ARG A 162 -7.09 -10.57 14.91
CA ARG A 162 -5.98 -11.43 14.49
C ARG A 162 -5.02 -10.66 13.61
N VAL A 163 -3.83 -11.19 13.44
CA VAL A 163 -2.90 -10.64 12.46
C VAL A 163 -3.51 -10.76 11.06
N LYS A 164 -3.61 -9.66 10.34
CA LYS A 164 -4.20 -9.59 8.99
C LYS A 164 -3.16 -9.80 7.90
N SER A 165 -1.99 -9.19 8.07
CA SER A 165 -0.95 -9.28 7.05
C SER A 165 0.47 -9.19 7.61
N ALA A 166 1.39 -9.73 6.83
CA ALA A 166 2.83 -9.73 7.02
C ALA A 166 3.47 -8.97 5.87
N ARG A 167 4.14 -7.83 6.15
CA ARG A 167 4.80 -6.98 5.17
C ARG A 167 6.28 -7.27 5.08
N ILE A 168 6.80 -7.28 3.85
CA ILE A 168 8.22 -7.34 3.51
C ILE A 168 8.58 -6.09 2.69
N ASP A 169 9.62 -5.35 3.10
CA ASP A 169 10.04 -4.08 2.51
C ASP A 169 11.46 -4.12 1.92
N SER A 170 12.14 -5.26 1.97
CA SER A 170 13.54 -5.39 1.55
C SER A 170 13.90 -6.76 0.96
N GLY A 171 15.07 -6.82 0.33
CA GLY A 171 15.62 -8.05 -0.23
C GLY A 171 14.92 -8.52 -1.51
N ASP A 172 15.06 -9.81 -1.81
CA ASP A 172 14.35 -10.47 -2.92
C ASP A 172 12.90 -10.76 -2.51
N LEU A 173 12.00 -9.84 -2.86
CA LEU A 173 10.59 -9.90 -2.47
C LEU A 173 9.90 -11.17 -2.99
N ALA A 174 10.22 -11.63 -4.21
CA ALA A 174 9.60 -12.81 -4.79
C ALA A 174 9.98 -14.08 -4.01
N ARG A 175 11.28 -14.26 -3.76
CA ARG A 175 11.80 -15.40 -3.00
C ARG A 175 11.39 -15.33 -1.53
N GLY A 176 11.46 -14.12 -0.92
CA GLY A 176 11.07 -13.87 0.46
C GLY A 176 9.61 -14.20 0.70
N SER A 177 8.72 -13.77 -0.18
CA SER A 177 7.28 -14.02 -0.10
C SER A 177 6.95 -15.51 -0.19
N LYS A 178 7.58 -16.25 -1.11
CA LYS A 178 7.38 -17.70 -1.21
C LYS A 178 7.79 -18.44 0.06
N ARG A 179 8.94 -18.07 0.62
CA ARG A 179 9.43 -18.67 1.87
C ARG A 179 8.50 -18.35 3.03
N LEU A 180 8.09 -17.09 3.14
CA LEU A 180 7.19 -16.63 4.21
C LEU A 180 5.82 -17.30 4.08
N ARG A 181 5.25 -17.39 2.87
CA ARG A 181 3.96 -18.07 2.64
C ARG A 181 4.02 -19.53 3.10
N LYS A 182 5.04 -20.26 2.65
CA LYS A 182 5.24 -21.66 3.05
C LYS A 182 5.36 -21.83 4.57
N ALA A 183 6.05 -20.92 5.23
CA ALA A 183 6.23 -20.96 6.67
C ALA A 183 4.94 -20.63 7.44
N LEU A 184 4.17 -19.64 6.99
CA LEU A 184 2.86 -19.32 7.56
C LEU A 184 1.85 -20.46 7.39
N ASP A 185 1.84 -21.11 6.23
CA ASP A 185 0.98 -22.27 5.97
C ASP A 185 1.34 -23.45 6.87
N ALA A 186 2.64 -23.72 7.03
CA ALA A 186 3.14 -24.76 7.94
C ALA A 186 2.83 -24.47 9.42
N ALA A 187 2.74 -23.19 9.79
CA ALA A 187 2.33 -22.74 11.12
C ALA A 187 0.80 -22.72 11.33
N GLY A 188 0.01 -23.14 10.34
CA GLY A 188 -1.45 -23.11 10.41
C GLY A 188 -2.07 -21.71 10.31
N LYS A 189 -1.36 -20.75 9.68
CA LYS A 189 -1.76 -19.34 9.51
C LYS A 189 -2.00 -18.96 8.03
N PRO A 190 -2.75 -19.74 7.23
CA PRO A 190 -2.94 -19.46 5.80
C PRO A 190 -3.75 -18.18 5.53
N TYR A 191 -4.51 -17.70 6.51
CA TYR A 191 -5.34 -16.50 6.42
C TYR A 191 -4.53 -15.20 6.49
N ILE A 192 -3.28 -15.22 6.98
CA ILE A 192 -2.43 -14.04 7.03
C ILE A 192 -1.95 -13.70 5.62
N LYS A 193 -2.35 -12.53 5.14
CA LYS A 193 -1.97 -12.05 3.81
C LYS A 193 -0.51 -11.59 3.78
N LEU A 194 0.09 -11.57 2.60
CA LEU A 194 1.42 -11.00 2.39
C LEU A 194 1.29 -9.62 1.76
N VAL A 195 2.12 -8.68 2.20
CA VAL A 195 2.27 -7.35 1.61
C VAL A 195 3.71 -7.17 1.18
N ALA A 196 3.92 -6.93 -0.11
CA ALA A 196 5.23 -6.59 -0.65
C ALA A 196 5.31 -5.09 -0.92
N SER A 197 6.38 -4.47 -0.50
CA SER A 197 6.66 -3.05 -0.72
C SER A 197 8.14 -2.82 -1.05
N ASN A 198 8.53 -1.62 -1.40
CA ASN A 198 9.86 -1.20 -1.82
C ASN A 198 10.06 -1.12 -3.35
N GLY A 199 9.85 0.09 -3.88
CA GLY A 199 10.21 0.45 -5.25
C GLY A 199 9.58 -0.44 -6.32
N LEU A 200 8.36 -0.90 -6.07
CA LEU A 200 7.60 -1.72 -7.00
C LEU A 200 7.04 -0.87 -8.15
N ASP A 201 7.10 -1.44 -9.33
CA ASP A 201 6.47 -0.93 -10.55
C ASP A 201 5.82 -2.09 -11.33
N GLU A 202 5.07 -1.75 -12.37
CA GLU A 202 4.33 -2.74 -13.17
C GLU A 202 5.22 -3.83 -13.76
N LYS A 203 6.49 -3.52 -14.08
CA LYS A 203 7.46 -4.48 -14.65
C LYS A 203 7.98 -5.44 -13.60
N LYS A 204 8.37 -4.89 -12.44
CA LYS A 204 8.83 -5.72 -11.30
C LYS A 204 7.71 -6.64 -10.81
N ILE A 205 6.49 -6.11 -10.71
CA ILE A 205 5.32 -6.91 -10.31
C ILE A 205 5.06 -8.04 -11.30
N ALA A 206 5.04 -7.75 -12.61
CA ALA A 206 4.88 -8.77 -13.62
C ALA A 206 5.97 -9.86 -13.54
N ASN A 207 7.22 -9.48 -13.29
CA ASN A 207 8.30 -10.44 -13.09
C ASN A 207 8.10 -11.29 -11.81
N MET A 208 7.58 -10.70 -10.73
CA MET A 208 7.30 -11.43 -9.49
C MET A 208 6.15 -12.44 -9.67
N GLU A 209 5.11 -12.11 -10.45
CA GLU A 209 3.97 -12.97 -10.75
C GLU A 209 4.37 -14.18 -11.59
N LEU A 210 5.37 -14.09 -12.46
CA LEU A 210 5.93 -15.21 -13.20
C LEU A 210 6.52 -16.32 -12.29
N TYR A 211 6.80 -15.99 -11.02
CA TYR A 211 7.25 -16.96 -10.01
C TYR A 211 6.07 -17.62 -9.26
N GLU A 212 4.95 -17.86 -9.93
CA GLU A 212 3.75 -18.58 -9.47
C GLU A 212 3.38 -18.48 -7.97
N HIS A 213 2.14 -18.05 -7.69
CA HIS A 213 1.42 -18.16 -6.42
C HIS A 213 1.81 -17.24 -5.26
N ALA A 214 2.40 -16.11 -5.51
CA ALA A 214 2.49 -15.11 -4.47
C ALA A 214 1.28 -14.15 -4.58
N HIS A 215 0.24 -14.38 -3.82
CA HIS A 215 -0.84 -13.41 -3.62
C HIS A 215 -0.33 -12.33 -2.69
N PHE A 216 0.03 -11.16 -3.24
CA PHE A 216 0.43 -10.01 -2.43
C PHE A 216 -0.60 -8.90 -2.52
N GLU A 217 -0.73 -8.18 -1.42
CA GLU A 217 -1.09 -6.78 -1.45
C GLU A 217 0.18 -5.97 -1.67
N ILE A 218 0.13 -4.89 -2.43
CA ILE A 218 1.30 -4.09 -2.80
C ILE A 218 1.22 -2.75 -2.06
N GLY A 219 2.29 -2.39 -1.45
CA GLY A 219 2.45 -1.09 -0.80
C GLY A 219 3.56 -0.25 -1.44
#